data_1fce39bf40fa10bc508c59e30b62b15f
#
_entry.id   1fce39bf40fa10bc508c59e30b62b15f
#
_cell.length_a   1.000
_cell.length_b   1.000
_cell.length_c   1.000
_cell.angle_alpha   90.00
_cell.angle_beta   90.00
_cell.angle_gamma   90.00
#
_symmetry.space_group_name_H-M   'P 1'
#
loop_
_entity.id
_entity.type
_entity.pdbx_description
1 polymer ?
#
loop_
_entity_poly.entity_id
_entity_poly.type
_entity_poly.pdbx_seq_one_letter_code
_entity_poly.pdbx_strand_id
1 'polypeptide(L)'
;MWLRLPLAAALASLLAAAPAHAAGIVERGLSAPSRALGHPIRYNLYLPAKSPPPGVRWPVLYLLHGGGPGEADWLDAGGLASTMDTAVASGALPPTVVVMPFAGDSWYVNNRDPGGAGAMETALTRDLVDAIDDRLPTADCRQGRAVAGLSTGGYGALLFAFDHPTLYGAAISLSGSISPPIGPQMKARLRRAERLYDGAFGKPFRSARFNAMNLFPRVPLLGVGLKPKPAVYLDAGDHDPSGIVQGTTELHLALLRRGVDSTLRVVGGRHEWALWKRELGPALAWLAPRLDATCGQPVAAAKTGAAD
;
A
#
# COMPACT_ATOMS: atom_id res chain seq x y z
N MET A 1 46.83 -18.22 -61.60
CA MET A 1 46.09 -18.94 -60.55
C MET A 1 46.20 -18.10 -59.27
N TRP A 2 45.18 -17.25 -59.05
CA TRP A 2 45.18 -16.25 -57.96
C TRP A 2 44.29 -16.75 -56.86
N LEU A 3 44.85 -17.11 -55.68
CA LEU A 3 44.12 -17.45 -54.45
C LEU A 3 43.54 -16.16 -53.84
N ARG A 4 42.21 -16.09 -53.71
CA ARG A 4 41.53 -15.10 -52.90
C ARG A 4 41.27 -15.69 -51.49
N LEU A 5 41.87 -15.11 -50.46
CA LEU A 5 41.54 -15.36 -49.06
C LEU A 5 40.29 -14.55 -48.66
N PRO A 6 39.35 -15.12 -47.94
CA PRO A 6 38.21 -14.36 -47.40
C PRO A 6 38.64 -13.62 -46.13
N LEU A 7 38.41 -12.33 -46.06
CA LEU A 7 38.50 -11.53 -44.84
C LEU A 7 37.26 -11.85 -43.96
N ALA A 8 37.51 -12.55 -42.85
CA ALA A 8 36.46 -12.71 -41.81
C ALA A 8 36.45 -11.47 -40.93
N ALA A 9 35.39 -10.65 -41.07
CA ALA A 9 35.14 -9.52 -40.20
C ALA A 9 34.55 -10.06 -38.86
N ALA A 10 35.33 -10.01 -37.79
CA ALA A 10 34.84 -10.29 -36.43
C ALA A 10 34.01 -9.09 -35.92
N LEU A 11 32.70 -9.24 -35.86
CA LEU A 11 31.83 -8.32 -35.16
C LEU A 11 32.04 -8.50 -33.65
N ALA A 12 32.82 -7.62 -33.01
CA ALA A 12 32.88 -7.53 -31.57
C ALA A 12 31.61 -6.83 -31.05
N SER A 13 30.66 -7.62 -30.53
CA SER A 13 29.48 -7.11 -29.80
C SER A 13 29.94 -6.50 -28.49
N LEU A 14 30.02 -5.18 -28.40
CA LEU A 14 30.14 -4.48 -27.12
C LEU A 14 28.83 -4.66 -26.36
N LEU A 15 28.77 -5.62 -25.46
CA LEU A 15 27.78 -5.66 -24.39
C LEU A 15 28.08 -4.47 -23.46
N ALA A 16 27.36 -3.36 -23.66
CA ALA A 16 27.35 -2.28 -22.69
C ALA A 16 26.75 -2.84 -21.40
N ALA A 17 27.60 -3.03 -20.38
CA ALA A 17 27.12 -3.37 -19.05
C ALA A 17 26.20 -2.24 -18.59
N ALA A 18 24.91 -2.54 -18.37
CA ALA A 18 23.99 -1.60 -17.77
C ALA A 18 24.57 -1.14 -16.43
N PRO A 19 24.53 0.17 -16.10
CA PRO A 19 25.04 0.64 -14.82
C PRO A 19 24.32 -0.11 -13.70
N ALA A 20 25.11 -0.76 -12.81
CA ALA A 20 24.57 -1.40 -11.63
C ALA A 20 23.89 -0.31 -10.78
N HIS A 21 22.56 -0.32 -10.73
CA HIS A 21 21.84 0.57 -9.83
C HIS A 21 22.13 0.13 -8.40
N ALA A 22 22.45 1.09 -7.52
CA ALA A 22 22.66 0.79 -6.11
C ALA A 22 21.33 0.25 -5.52
N ALA A 23 21.42 -0.84 -4.77
CA ALA A 23 20.28 -1.42 -4.08
C ALA A 23 19.81 -0.50 -2.94
N GLY A 24 18.51 -0.48 -2.70
CA GLY A 24 17.94 0.22 -1.56
C GLY A 24 18.38 -0.37 -0.22
N ILE A 25 18.15 0.35 0.84
CA ILE A 25 18.53 -0.03 2.21
C ILE A 25 17.30 -0.56 2.93
N VAL A 26 17.40 -1.73 3.54
CA VAL A 26 16.38 -2.30 4.42
C VAL A 26 16.79 -2.11 5.87
N GLU A 27 15.97 -1.41 6.64
CA GLU A 27 16.12 -1.28 8.10
C GLU A 27 15.03 -2.09 8.78
N ARG A 28 15.41 -2.96 9.71
CA ARG A 28 14.51 -3.89 10.42
C ARG A 28 14.44 -3.60 11.91
N GLY A 29 13.32 -4.02 12.54
CA GLY A 29 13.17 -3.97 13.98
C GLY A 29 13.09 -2.56 14.55
N LEU A 30 12.64 -1.61 13.76
CA LEU A 30 12.45 -0.23 14.18
C LEU A 30 11.20 -0.07 15.07
N SER A 31 11.17 0.99 15.84
CA SER A 31 10.02 1.36 16.65
C SER A 31 9.75 2.85 16.63
N ALA A 32 8.46 3.21 16.59
CA ALA A 32 7.97 4.58 16.70
C ALA A 32 7.12 4.74 17.97
N PRO A 33 7.21 5.86 18.68
CA PRO A 33 6.35 6.11 19.83
C PRO A 33 4.88 6.19 19.40
N SER A 34 3.96 5.65 20.20
CA SER A 34 2.52 5.80 19.97
C SER A 34 1.78 6.16 21.24
N ARG A 35 1.13 7.32 21.17
CA ARG A 35 0.19 7.76 22.23
C ARG A 35 -1.12 7.00 22.13
N ALA A 36 -1.52 6.60 20.93
CA ALA A 36 -2.77 5.89 20.69
C ALA A 36 -2.76 4.49 21.30
N LEU A 37 -1.61 3.80 21.29
CA LEU A 37 -1.45 2.44 21.85
C LEU A 37 -0.93 2.45 23.28
N GLY A 38 -0.20 3.47 23.71
CA GLY A 38 0.52 3.48 24.98
C GLY A 38 1.80 2.63 24.99
N HIS A 39 2.19 2.10 23.85
CA HIS A 39 3.44 1.37 23.62
C HIS A 39 3.96 1.64 22.20
N PRO A 40 5.26 1.41 21.90
CA PRO A 40 5.80 1.66 20.57
C PRO A 40 5.15 0.79 19.47
N ILE A 41 5.05 1.36 18.27
CA ILE A 41 4.70 0.66 17.03
C ILE A 41 5.97 0.08 16.45
N ARG A 42 6.03 -1.23 16.21
CA ARG A 42 7.13 -1.87 15.49
C ARG A 42 6.92 -1.69 13.99
N TYR A 43 8.01 -1.51 13.25
CA TYR A 43 7.97 -1.42 11.80
C TYR A 43 9.31 -1.73 11.17
N ASN A 44 9.31 -2.01 9.86
CA ASN A 44 10.48 -2.09 9.02
C ASN A 44 10.42 -1.00 7.95
N LEU A 45 11.58 -0.63 7.39
CA LEU A 45 11.70 0.34 6.30
C LEU A 45 12.44 -0.27 5.11
N TYR A 46 12.02 0.16 3.92
CA TYR A 46 12.85 0.18 2.73
C TYR A 46 13.09 1.64 2.35
N LEU A 47 14.36 2.00 2.16
CA LEU A 47 14.82 3.32 1.76
C LEU A 47 15.44 3.23 0.36
N PRO A 48 15.14 4.19 -0.55
CA PRO A 48 15.85 4.29 -1.83
C PRO A 48 17.36 4.46 -1.62
N ALA A 49 18.15 3.89 -2.53
CA ALA A 49 19.62 3.90 -2.45
C ALA A 49 20.26 5.29 -2.39
N LYS A 50 19.57 6.31 -2.93
CA LYS A 50 20.05 7.69 -2.97
C LYS A 50 19.08 8.60 -2.24
N SER A 51 19.63 9.52 -1.45
CA SER A 51 18.85 10.61 -0.88
C SER A 51 18.19 11.46 -1.97
N PRO A 52 17.01 12.04 -1.71
CA PRO A 52 16.38 12.91 -2.68
C PRO A 52 17.25 14.16 -2.92
N PRO A 53 17.24 14.73 -4.13
CA PRO A 53 17.91 16.00 -4.38
C PRO A 53 17.39 17.11 -3.45
N PRO A 54 18.17 18.18 -3.23
CA PRO A 54 17.69 19.33 -2.46
C PRO A 54 16.35 19.85 -3.01
N GLY A 55 15.39 20.05 -2.11
CA GLY A 55 14.06 20.51 -2.48
C GLY A 55 13.10 19.41 -2.98
N VAL A 56 13.52 18.18 -3.14
CA VAL A 56 12.67 17.01 -3.44
C VAL A 56 12.46 16.21 -2.16
N ARG A 57 11.27 15.65 -1.98
CA ARG A 57 10.94 14.77 -0.87
C ARG A 57 10.58 13.39 -1.38
N TRP A 58 10.82 12.34 -0.61
CA TRP A 58 10.41 10.99 -1.00
C TRP A 58 8.92 10.79 -0.85
N PRO A 59 8.21 10.28 -1.87
CA PRO A 59 6.92 9.68 -1.65
C PRO A 59 7.01 8.51 -0.66
N VAL A 60 5.90 8.23 0.04
CA VAL A 60 5.83 7.15 1.02
C VAL A 60 4.71 6.18 0.69
N LEU A 61 5.03 4.89 0.69
CA LEU A 61 4.09 3.78 0.62
C LEU A 61 4.01 3.09 2.00
N TYR A 62 2.88 3.17 2.66
CA TYR A 62 2.59 2.35 3.84
C TYR A 62 2.08 0.99 3.37
N LEU A 63 2.85 -0.08 3.63
CA LEU A 63 2.61 -1.41 3.09
C LEU A 63 2.21 -2.38 4.20
N LEU A 64 0.92 -2.71 4.24
CA LEU A 64 0.27 -3.45 5.31
C LEU A 64 0.37 -4.96 5.07
N HIS A 65 0.70 -5.72 6.13
CA HIS A 65 0.76 -7.19 6.09
C HIS A 65 -0.63 -7.84 6.13
N GLY A 66 -0.73 -9.13 5.82
CA GLY A 66 -1.94 -9.94 5.96
C GLY A 66 -2.22 -10.39 7.39
N GLY A 67 -3.12 -11.35 7.57
CA GLY A 67 -3.25 -12.08 8.84
C GLY A 67 -1.99 -12.86 9.13
N GLY A 68 -1.47 -12.77 10.36
CA GLY A 68 -0.23 -13.44 10.76
C GLY A 68 0.82 -12.52 11.37
N PRO A 69 2.11 -12.95 11.37
CA PRO A 69 3.14 -12.37 12.24
C PRO A 69 3.55 -10.94 11.91
N GLY A 70 3.46 -10.42 10.65
CA GLY A 70 3.51 -9.02 10.60
C GLY A 70 4.52 -8.28 9.72
N GLU A 71 5.30 -7.37 10.29
CA GLU A 71 6.07 -6.33 9.61
C GLU A 71 7.21 -6.84 8.71
N ALA A 72 7.62 -8.09 8.86
CA ALA A 72 8.68 -8.70 8.06
C ALA A 72 8.19 -9.43 6.81
N ASP A 73 6.90 -9.75 6.73
CA ASP A 73 6.32 -10.64 5.72
C ASP A 73 6.61 -10.19 4.28
N TRP A 74 6.46 -8.90 4.01
CA TRP A 74 6.73 -8.33 2.68
C TRP A 74 8.20 -8.43 2.28
N LEU A 75 9.12 -8.35 3.25
CA LEU A 75 10.55 -8.51 3.02
C LEU A 75 10.93 -9.97 2.79
N ASP A 76 10.43 -10.87 3.68
CA ASP A 76 10.89 -12.25 3.75
C ASP A 76 10.18 -13.14 2.71
N ALA A 77 8.87 -13.04 2.60
CA ALA A 77 8.07 -13.81 1.64
C ALA A 77 7.74 -13.01 0.37
N GLY A 78 7.51 -11.71 0.49
CA GLY A 78 7.12 -10.84 -0.63
C GLY A 78 8.26 -10.43 -1.55
N GLY A 79 9.52 -10.51 -1.11
CA GLY A 79 10.67 -10.07 -1.89
C GLY A 79 10.66 -8.57 -2.22
N LEU A 80 10.09 -7.76 -1.32
CA LEU A 80 9.84 -6.33 -1.52
C LEU A 80 11.09 -5.57 -1.98
N ALA A 81 12.24 -5.77 -1.33
CA ALA A 81 13.45 -5.02 -1.64
C ALA A 81 13.84 -5.16 -3.12
N SER A 82 13.90 -6.38 -3.63
CA SER A 82 14.21 -6.65 -5.04
C SER A 82 13.16 -6.05 -6.00
N THR A 83 11.88 -6.10 -5.63
CA THR A 83 10.80 -5.51 -6.44
C THR A 83 10.93 -3.99 -6.50
N MET A 84 11.22 -3.34 -5.36
CA MET A 84 11.42 -1.89 -5.29
C MET A 84 12.67 -1.46 -6.06
N ASP A 85 13.79 -2.15 -5.89
CA ASP A 85 15.03 -1.87 -6.62
C ASP A 85 14.82 -1.95 -8.13
N THR A 86 14.13 -2.99 -8.60
CA THR A 86 13.79 -3.16 -10.02
C THR A 86 12.88 -2.04 -10.52
N ALA A 87 11.84 -1.69 -9.78
CA ALA A 87 10.87 -0.65 -10.17
C ALA A 87 11.54 0.73 -10.23
N VAL A 88 12.40 1.06 -9.27
CA VAL A 88 13.13 2.34 -9.25
C VAL A 88 14.20 2.36 -10.34
N ALA A 89 14.98 1.29 -10.52
CA ALA A 89 16.02 1.20 -11.54
C ALA A 89 15.49 1.31 -12.97
N SER A 90 14.32 0.74 -13.23
CA SER A 90 13.64 0.84 -14.55
C SER A 90 12.91 2.15 -14.77
N GLY A 91 12.79 3.02 -13.76
CA GLY A 91 11.97 4.23 -13.82
C GLY A 91 10.45 3.97 -13.75
N ALA A 92 10.03 2.73 -13.50
CA ALA A 92 8.63 2.38 -13.34
C ALA A 92 8.01 2.93 -12.05
N LEU A 93 8.84 3.29 -11.06
CA LEU A 93 8.43 3.95 -9.81
C LEU A 93 9.47 5.03 -9.47
N PRO A 94 9.07 6.23 -9.02
CA PRO A 94 10.01 7.18 -8.45
C PRO A 94 10.63 6.60 -7.17
N PRO A 95 11.85 7.05 -6.75
CA PRO A 95 12.43 6.66 -5.48
C PRO A 95 11.42 6.89 -4.34
N THR A 96 10.96 5.80 -3.71
CA THR A 96 9.83 5.80 -2.76
C THR A 96 10.24 5.06 -1.48
N VAL A 97 9.98 5.65 -0.32
CA VAL A 97 10.12 4.99 0.98
C VAL A 97 8.97 4.01 1.17
N VAL A 98 9.26 2.80 1.68
CA VAL A 98 8.20 1.87 2.07
C VAL A 98 8.26 1.63 3.58
N VAL A 99 7.14 1.86 4.25
CA VAL A 99 6.95 1.64 5.70
C VAL A 99 6.10 0.39 5.89
N MET A 100 6.61 -0.59 6.59
CA MET A 100 5.93 -1.86 6.86
C MET A 100 5.65 -1.97 8.36
N PRO A 101 4.48 -1.51 8.83
CA PRO A 101 4.15 -1.54 10.25
C PRO A 101 3.67 -2.93 10.71
N PHE A 102 3.87 -3.23 12.00
CA PHE A 102 3.22 -4.32 12.68
C PHE A 102 1.82 -3.90 13.15
N ALA A 103 0.83 -4.70 12.87
CA ALA A 103 -0.55 -4.49 13.30
C ALA A 103 -1.17 -5.73 13.98
N GLY A 104 -0.48 -6.87 13.96
CA GLY A 104 -1.00 -8.14 14.49
C GLY A 104 -2.36 -8.49 13.90
N ASP A 105 -3.23 -9.06 14.72
CA ASP A 105 -4.60 -9.44 14.34
C ASP A 105 -5.63 -8.33 14.58
N SER A 106 -5.20 -7.05 14.57
CA SER A 106 -6.06 -5.89 14.81
C SER A 106 -7.09 -5.64 13.70
N TRP A 107 -6.90 -6.23 12.52
CA TRP A 107 -7.65 -5.87 11.32
C TRP A 107 -7.57 -4.38 10.99
N TYR A 108 -6.51 -3.72 11.45
CA TYR A 108 -6.28 -2.30 11.20
C TYR A 108 -7.38 -1.37 11.75
N VAL A 109 -8.19 -1.85 12.69
CA VAL A 109 -9.29 -1.08 13.31
C VAL A 109 -8.94 -0.70 14.76
N ASN A 110 -9.57 0.38 15.23
CA ASN A 110 -9.49 0.74 16.63
C ASN A 110 -10.37 -0.22 17.45
N ASN A 111 -9.76 -0.97 18.38
CA ASN A 111 -10.46 -1.81 19.33
C ASN A 111 -9.90 -1.64 20.75
N ARG A 112 -10.54 -0.79 21.55
CA ARG A 112 -10.17 -0.48 22.93
C ARG A 112 -10.91 -1.36 23.96
N ASP A 113 -11.60 -2.41 23.54
CA ASP A 113 -12.19 -3.37 24.47
C ASP A 113 -11.08 -4.10 25.25
N PRO A 114 -11.37 -4.63 26.45
CA PRO A 114 -10.42 -5.49 27.15
C PRO A 114 -9.95 -6.66 26.26
N GLY A 115 -8.64 -6.80 26.10
CA GLY A 115 -8.05 -7.79 25.18
C GLY A 115 -8.11 -7.43 23.70
N GLY A 116 -8.56 -6.22 23.34
CA GLY A 116 -8.47 -5.70 21.98
C GLY A 116 -7.08 -5.13 21.65
N ALA A 117 -6.83 -4.89 20.37
CA ALA A 117 -5.53 -4.39 19.86
C ALA A 117 -5.27 -2.89 20.10
N GLY A 118 -6.10 -2.22 20.91
CA GLY A 118 -5.97 -0.78 21.15
C GLY A 118 -6.47 0.07 19.98
N ALA A 119 -5.98 1.30 19.90
CA ALA A 119 -6.36 2.26 18.84
C ALA A 119 -5.44 2.13 17.62
N MET A 120 -5.38 0.95 17.02
CA MET A 120 -4.42 0.60 15.96
C MET A 120 -4.55 1.48 14.72
N GLU A 121 -5.75 1.72 14.22
CA GLU A 121 -5.97 2.63 13.10
C GLU A 121 -5.37 4.01 13.39
N THR A 122 -5.69 4.58 14.56
CA THR A 122 -5.16 5.89 14.98
C THR A 122 -3.63 5.89 15.09
N ALA A 123 -3.06 4.81 15.63
CA ALA A 123 -1.61 4.67 15.75
C ALA A 123 -0.92 4.67 14.39
N LEU A 124 -1.45 3.94 13.42
CA LEU A 124 -0.83 3.79 12.10
C LEU A 124 -1.08 4.98 11.16
N THR A 125 -2.22 5.68 11.32
CA THR A 125 -2.58 6.82 10.45
C THR A 125 -2.19 8.18 11.01
N ARG A 126 -1.74 8.25 12.26
CA ARG A 126 -1.27 9.49 12.90
C ARG A 126 0.12 9.29 13.50
N ASP A 127 0.23 8.52 14.59
CA ASP A 127 1.46 8.46 15.37
C ASP A 127 2.66 7.94 14.55
N LEU A 128 2.45 6.91 13.71
CA LEU A 128 3.49 6.40 12.83
C LEU A 128 3.79 7.35 11.67
N VAL A 129 2.77 7.98 11.10
CA VAL A 129 2.96 8.95 10.01
C VAL A 129 3.80 10.13 10.49
N ASP A 130 3.43 10.71 11.64
CA ASP A 130 4.19 11.81 12.25
C ASP A 130 5.66 11.41 12.51
N ALA A 131 5.89 10.21 13.07
CA ALA A 131 7.23 9.70 13.34
C ALA A 131 8.08 9.48 12.07
N ILE A 132 7.47 9.06 10.96
CA ILE A 132 8.16 8.89 9.68
C ILE A 132 8.50 10.25 9.06
N ASP A 133 7.57 11.19 9.07
CA ASP A 133 7.78 12.53 8.53
C ASP A 133 8.84 13.32 9.34
N ASP A 134 8.89 13.13 10.66
CA ASP A 134 9.93 13.71 11.53
C ASP A 134 11.33 13.09 11.28
N ARG A 135 11.37 11.80 10.91
CA ARG A 135 12.63 11.07 10.73
C ARG A 135 13.23 11.22 9.34
N LEU A 136 12.41 11.31 8.29
CA LEU A 136 12.82 11.21 6.89
C LEU A 136 12.31 12.42 6.08
N PRO A 137 13.01 12.82 5.03
CA PRO A 137 12.56 13.87 4.13
C PRO A 137 11.43 13.36 3.22
N THR A 138 10.29 13.02 3.80
CA THR A 138 9.11 12.49 3.12
C THR A 138 8.17 13.58 2.66
N ALA A 139 7.44 13.34 1.57
CA ALA A 139 6.42 14.25 1.08
C ALA A 139 5.21 14.21 2.04
N ASP A 140 4.99 15.33 2.75
CA ASP A 140 4.00 15.50 3.82
C ASP A 140 2.60 15.88 3.30
N CYS A 141 2.32 15.59 2.06
CA CYS A 141 1.04 15.85 1.41
C CYS A 141 0.35 14.55 0.98
N ARG A 142 -0.93 14.68 0.69
CA ARG A 142 -1.80 13.58 0.26
C ARG A 142 -1.27 12.84 -0.97
N GLN A 143 -0.81 13.57 -1.98
CA GLN A 143 -0.30 13.02 -3.23
C GLN A 143 1.08 12.37 -3.06
N GLY A 144 1.79 12.70 -2.01
CA GLY A 144 3.05 12.06 -1.64
C GLY A 144 2.87 10.76 -0.85
N ARG A 145 1.64 10.41 -0.42
CA ARG A 145 1.37 9.22 0.40
C ARG A 145 0.41 8.28 -0.27
N ALA A 146 0.78 6.99 -0.25
CA ALA A 146 -0.08 5.88 -0.63
C ALA A 146 -0.11 4.82 0.48
N VAL A 147 -1.16 4.01 0.49
CA VAL A 147 -1.28 2.85 1.36
C VAL A 147 -1.62 1.62 0.54
N ALA A 148 -0.95 0.52 0.82
CA ALA A 148 -1.15 -0.76 0.15
C ALA A 148 -1.19 -1.90 1.15
N GLY A 149 -1.73 -3.04 0.76
CA GLY A 149 -1.67 -4.24 1.58
C GLY A 149 -2.28 -5.44 0.91
N LEU A 150 -2.05 -6.61 1.51
CA LEU A 150 -2.63 -7.88 1.07
C LEU A 150 -3.63 -8.41 2.09
N SER A 151 -4.64 -9.15 1.64
CA SER A 151 -5.60 -9.83 2.50
C SER A 151 -6.23 -8.89 3.53
N THR A 152 -6.01 -9.10 4.84
CA THR A 152 -6.44 -8.17 5.90
C THR A 152 -5.82 -6.78 5.75
N GLY A 153 -4.55 -6.71 5.32
CA GLY A 153 -3.88 -5.44 4.99
C GLY A 153 -4.48 -4.74 3.78
N GLY A 154 -4.99 -5.51 2.80
CA GLY A 154 -5.73 -4.96 1.66
C GLY A 154 -7.04 -4.30 2.07
N TYR A 155 -7.76 -4.90 3.03
CA TYR A 155 -8.91 -4.27 3.69
C TYR A 155 -8.47 -3.01 4.47
N GLY A 156 -7.40 -3.12 5.27
CA GLY A 156 -6.86 -1.99 6.06
C GLY A 156 -6.44 -0.81 5.19
N ALA A 157 -5.80 -1.07 4.05
CA ALA A 157 -5.38 -0.03 3.11
C ALA A 157 -6.58 0.78 2.57
N LEU A 158 -7.64 0.08 2.19
CA LEU A 158 -8.87 0.74 1.73
C LEU A 158 -9.57 1.50 2.87
N LEU A 159 -9.62 0.90 4.07
CA LEU A 159 -10.21 1.55 5.24
C LEU A 159 -9.49 2.88 5.54
N PHE A 160 -8.16 2.87 5.58
CA PHE A 160 -7.36 4.07 5.83
C PHE A 160 -7.57 5.15 4.76
N ALA A 161 -7.57 4.77 3.48
CA ALA A 161 -7.78 5.74 2.42
C ALA A 161 -9.20 6.33 2.39
N PHE A 162 -10.21 5.57 2.82
CA PHE A 162 -11.60 6.03 2.85
C PHE A 162 -11.90 6.89 4.08
N ASP A 163 -11.35 6.55 5.24
CA ASP A 163 -11.54 7.29 6.49
C ASP A 163 -10.60 8.50 6.62
N HIS A 164 -9.40 8.43 5.99
CA HIS A 164 -8.39 9.50 5.98
C HIS A 164 -8.04 9.98 4.55
N PRO A 165 -9.02 10.44 3.75
CA PRO A 165 -8.81 10.78 2.33
C PRO A 165 -7.93 12.03 2.11
N THR A 166 -7.68 12.80 3.16
CA THR A 166 -6.73 13.93 3.13
C THR A 166 -5.29 13.48 3.40
N LEU A 167 -5.10 12.26 3.92
CA LEU A 167 -3.78 11.70 4.22
C LEU A 167 -3.22 10.89 3.05
N TYR A 168 -4.06 10.09 2.36
CA TYR A 168 -3.64 9.20 1.30
C TYR A 168 -4.24 9.57 -0.06
N GLY A 169 -3.39 9.68 -1.09
CA GLY A 169 -3.79 9.93 -2.48
C GLY A 169 -4.26 8.69 -3.21
N ALA A 170 -3.68 7.54 -2.87
CA ALA A 170 -3.96 6.27 -3.51
C ALA A 170 -3.99 5.11 -2.51
N ALA A 171 -4.78 4.09 -2.81
CA ALA A 171 -4.85 2.83 -2.09
C ALA A 171 -4.74 1.62 -3.02
N ILE A 172 -4.00 0.60 -2.58
CA ILE A 172 -3.82 -0.68 -3.28
C ILE A 172 -4.27 -1.81 -2.37
N SER A 173 -5.14 -2.68 -2.87
CA SER A 173 -5.62 -3.86 -2.17
C SER A 173 -5.36 -5.11 -3.00
N LEU A 174 -4.43 -5.95 -2.56
CA LEU A 174 -4.09 -7.22 -3.17
C LEU A 174 -4.82 -8.34 -2.44
N SER A 175 -5.72 -9.03 -3.12
CA SER A 175 -6.60 -10.07 -2.54
C SER A 175 -7.24 -9.63 -1.22
N GLY A 176 -7.73 -8.39 -1.15
CA GLY A 176 -8.23 -7.78 0.09
C GLY A 176 -9.40 -8.55 0.68
N SER A 177 -9.42 -8.69 2.00
CA SER A 177 -10.52 -9.33 2.74
C SER A 177 -11.77 -8.45 2.78
N ILE A 178 -12.35 -8.22 1.60
CA ILE A 178 -13.51 -7.35 1.38
C ILE A 178 -14.78 -8.19 1.45
N SER A 179 -15.68 -7.85 2.35
CA SER A 179 -16.96 -8.52 2.51
C SER A 179 -18.09 -7.51 2.67
N PRO A 180 -19.26 -7.74 2.08
CA PRO A 180 -20.41 -6.87 2.33
C PRO A 180 -20.86 -6.97 3.80
N PRO A 181 -21.65 -6.00 4.29
CA PRO A 181 -22.20 -6.01 5.64
C PRO A 181 -22.92 -7.32 6.00
N ILE A 182 -22.87 -7.70 7.29
CA ILE A 182 -23.45 -8.94 7.79
C ILE A 182 -24.77 -8.61 8.48
N GLY A 183 -25.88 -9.07 7.90
CA GLY A 183 -27.19 -8.92 8.50
C GLY A 183 -27.45 -9.92 9.65
N PRO A 184 -28.36 -9.62 10.59
CA PRO A 184 -28.66 -10.45 11.76
C PRO A 184 -29.21 -11.83 11.39
N GLN A 185 -29.79 -11.99 10.22
CA GLN A 185 -30.35 -13.27 9.72
C GLN A 185 -29.27 -14.21 9.13
N MET A 186 -28.03 -13.71 8.93
CA MET A 186 -26.96 -14.48 8.27
C MET A 186 -26.18 -15.35 9.27
N LYS A 187 -26.86 -16.29 9.97
CA LYS A 187 -26.28 -17.12 11.04
C LYS A 187 -24.97 -17.83 10.65
N ALA A 188 -24.87 -18.37 9.42
CA ALA A 188 -23.67 -19.05 8.95
C ALA A 188 -22.48 -18.08 8.79
N ARG A 189 -22.73 -16.87 8.27
CA ARG A 189 -21.71 -15.83 8.15
C ARG A 189 -21.27 -15.30 9.50
N LEU A 190 -22.17 -15.17 10.47
CA LEU A 190 -21.82 -14.76 11.84
C LEU A 190 -20.86 -15.76 12.49
N ARG A 191 -21.16 -17.07 12.41
CA ARG A 191 -20.26 -18.12 12.96
C ARG A 191 -18.89 -18.15 12.27
N ARG A 192 -18.85 -17.89 10.96
CA ARG A 192 -17.57 -17.78 10.23
C ARG A 192 -16.81 -16.51 10.66
N ALA A 193 -17.51 -15.39 10.83
CA ALA A 193 -16.93 -14.12 11.24
C ALA A 193 -16.29 -14.20 12.63
N GLU A 194 -16.89 -14.88 13.61
CA GLU A 194 -16.31 -15.09 14.93
C GLU A 194 -14.92 -15.74 14.87
N ARG A 195 -14.76 -16.75 14.00
CA ARG A 195 -13.47 -17.42 13.82
C ARG A 195 -12.47 -16.61 13.01
N LEU A 196 -12.94 -15.88 12.01
CA LEU A 196 -12.09 -15.16 11.08
C LEU A 196 -11.53 -13.88 11.68
N TYR A 197 -12.33 -13.19 12.49
CA TYR A 197 -11.98 -11.85 12.99
C TYR A 197 -11.38 -11.83 14.40
N ASP A 198 -11.30 -12.97 15.05
CA ASP A 198 -10.66 -13.23 16.36
C ASP A 198 -10.62 -12.02 17.33
N GLY A 199 -11.76 -11.41 17.55
CA GLY A 199 -11.91 -10.32 18.50
C GLY A 199 -11.63 -8.91 17.96
N ALA A 200 -11.13 -8.73 16.75
CA ALA A 200 -10.94 -7.39 16.17
C ALA A 200 -12.22 -6.54 16.20
N PHE A 201 -13.36 -7.16 15.95
CA PHE A 201 -14.68 -6.52 15.99
C PHE A 201 -15.49 -6.89 17.24
N GLY A 202 -14.84 -7.24 18.34
CA GLY A 202 -15.40 -7.61 19.63
C GLY A 202 -15.38 -9.10 19.88
N LYS A 203 -15.36 -9.48 21.17
CA LYS A 203 -15.40 -10.86 21.62
C LYS A 203 -16.50 -11.00 22.70
N PRO A 204 -17.63 -11.65 22.37
CA PRO A 204 -17.99 -12.29 21.09
C PRO A 204 -18.09 -11.30 19.93
N PHE A 205 -18.01 -11.79 18.69
CA PHE A 205 -18.09 -10.98 17.48
C PHE A 205 -19.35 -10.11 17.43
N ARG A 206 -19.19 -8.82 17.17
CA ARG A 206 -20.29 -7.85 17.07
C ARG A 206 -20.48 -7.39 15.62
N SER A 207 -21.53 -7.92 14.96
CA SER A 207 -21.84 -7.57 13.57
C SER A 207 -22.09 -6.07 13.37
N ALA A 208 -22.68 -5.39 14.34
CA ALA A 208 -22.87 -3.93 14.29
C ALA A 208 -21.53 -3.19 14.19
N ARG A 209 -20.52 -3.61 14.96
CA ARG A 209 -19.18 -3.02 14.90
C ARG A 209 -18.47 -3.34 13.58
N PHE A 210 -18.53 -4.59 13.12
CA PHE A 210 -18.02 -4.96 11.81
C PHE A 210 -18.67 -4.13 10.68
N ASN A 211 -19.99 -3.97 10.73
CA ASN A 211 -20.72 -3.18 9.74
C ASN A 211 -20.37 -1.68 9.81
N ALA A 212 -20.12 -1.14 11.00
CA ALA A 212 -19.63 0.23 11.17
C ALA A 212 -18.23 0.45 10.56
N MET A 213 -17.37 -0.58 10.54
CA MET A 213 -16.05 -0.55 9.93
C MET A 213 -16.01 -1.07 8.48
N ASN A 214 -17.18 -1.40 7.91
CA ASN A 214 -17.29 -1.97 6.57
C ASN A 214 -17.02 -0.93 5.47
N LEU A 215 -16.39 -1.35 4.37
CA LEU A 215 -16.00 -0.47 3.27
C LEU A 215 -17.19 0.01 2.44
N PHE A 216 -18.19 -0.83 2.22
CA PHE A 216 -19.34 -0.51 1.35
C PHE A 216 -20.14 0.71 1.83
N PRO A 217 -20.49 0.87 3.13
CA PRO A 217 -21.16 2.07 3.61
C PRO A 217 -20.33 3.36 3.50
N ARG A 218 -19.01 3.26 3.32
CA ARG A 218 -18.11 4.40 3.15
C ARG A 218 -18.11 4.95 1.73
N VAL A 219 -18.33 4.09 0.73
CA VAL A 219 -18.30 4.49 -0.69
C VAL A 219 -19.20 5.68 -1.00
N PRO A 220 -20.47 5.76 -0.53
CA PRO A 220 -21.31 6.93 -0.76
C PRO A 220 -20.78 8.22 -0.14
N LEU A 221 -19.93 8.13 0.86
CA LEU A 221 -19.35 9.28 1.56
C LEU A 221 -18.10 9.85 0.89
N LEU A 222 -17.49 9.12 -0.06
CA LEU A 222 -16.31 9.57 -0.80
C LEU A 222 -16.66 10.76 -1.69
N GLY A 223 -15.89 11.84 -1.57
CA GLY A 223 -16.09 13.08 -2.31
C GLY A 223 -17.28 13.90 -1.84
N VAL A 224 -17.80 13.66 -0.62
CA VAL A 224 -18.81 14.52 0.01
C VAL A 224 -18.13 15.70 0.71
N GLY A 225 -18.64 16.90 0.48
CA GLY A 225 -18.01 18.12 0.96
C GLY A 225 -16.64 18.35 0.30
N LEU A 226 -15.65 18.78 1.08
CA LEU A 226 -14.28 19.03 0.61
C LEU A 226 -13.37 17.78 0.65
N LYS A 227 -13.91 16.60 0.99
CA LYS A 227 -13.12 15.37 1.07
C LYS A 227 -12.75 14.86 -0.33
N PRO A 228 -11.47 14.75 -0.66
CA PRO A 228 -11.04 14.21 -1.95
C PRO A 228 -11.33 12.71 -2.06
N LYS A 229 -11.49 12.19 -3.28
CA LYS A 229 -11.57 10.75 -3.54
C LYS A 229 -10.16 10.19 -3.70
N PRO A 230 -9.79 9.08 -3.04
CA PRO A 230 -8.54 8.38 -3.34
C PRO A 230 -8.64 7.68 -4.69
N ALA A 231 -7.50 7.50 -5.38
CA ALA A 231 -7.39 6.52 -6.45
C ALA A 231 -7.29 5.11 -5.82
N VAL A 232 -7.92 4.11 -6.44
CA VAL A 232 -8.01 2.76 -5.88
C VAL A 232 -7.59 1.70 -6.90
N TYR A 233 -6.66 0.83 -6.49
CA TYR A 233 -6.30 -0.37 -7.23
C TYR A 233 -6.74 -1.59 -6.45
N LEU A 234 -7.48 -2.46 -7.11
CA LEU A 234 -8.01 -3.70 -6.57
C LEU A 234 -7.48 -4.88 -7.39
N ASP A 235 -7.01 -5.90 -6.71
CA ASP A 235 -6.52 -7.13 -7.31
C ASP A 235 -7.10 -8.34 -6.58
N ALA A 236 -7.33 -9.43 -7.32
CA ALA A 236 -7.68 -10.73 -6.76
C ALA A 236 -7.19 -11.87 -7.67
N GLY A 237 -6.77 -12.98 -7.07
CA GLY A 237 -6.56 -14.22 -7.79
C GLY A 237 -7.91 -14.86 -8.18
N ASP A 238 -8.01 -15.43 -9.37
CA ASP A 238 -9.21 -16.12 -9.84
C ASP A 238 -9.55 -17.38 -9.02
N HIS A 239 -8.56 -17.91 -8.27
CA HIS A 239 -8.69 -19.01 -7.31
C HIS A 239 -8.52 -18.55 -5.85
N ASP A 240 -8.60 -17.25 -5.58
CA ASP A 240 -8.78 -16.74 -4.22
C ASP A 240 -10.08 -17.30 -3.61
N PRO A 241 -10.24 -17.34 -2.27
CA PRO A 241 -11.54 -17.66 -1.68
C PRO A 241 -12.66 -16.83 -2.33
N SER A 242 -13.73 -17.46 -2.75
CA SER A 242 -14.81 -16.87 -3.56
C SER A 242 -15.34 -15.55 -2.99
N GLY A 243 -15.36 -15.40 -1.66
CA GLY A 243 -15.78 -14.16 -1.02
C GLY A 243 -14.82 -12.97 -1.25
N ILE A 244 -13.53 -13.23 -1.51
CA ILE A 244 -12.54 -12.19 -1.84
C ILE A 244 -12.78 -11.69 -3.25
N VAL A 245 -12.85 -12.59 -4.24
CA VAL A 245 -13.09 -12.23 -5.65
C VAL A 245 -14.40 -11.45 -5.77
N GLN A 246 -15.47 -11.99 -5.17
CA GLN A 246 -16.78 -11.34 -5.17
C GLN A 246 -16.74 -9.95 -4.52
N GLY A 247 -16.25 -9.85 -3.28
CA GLY A 247 -16.21 -8.59 -2.54
C GLY A 247 -15.36 -7.52 -3.24
N THR A 248 -14.21 -7.91 -3.82
CA THR A 248 -13.34 -7.04 -4.59
C THR A 248 -14.06 -6.49 -5.83
N THR A 249 -14.74 -7.36 -6.59
CA THR A 249 -15.49 -6.98 -7.79
C THR A 249 -16.68 -6.07 -7.44
N GLU A 250 -17.46 -6.42 -6.42
CA GLU A 250 -18.61 -5.63 -5.97
C GLU A 250 -18.18 -4.23 -5.49
N LEU A 251 -17.06 -4.15 -4.75
CA LEU A 251 -16.52 -2.87 -4.30
C LEU A 251 -16.05 -2.01 -5.47
N HIS A 252 -15.34 -2.59 -6.45
CA HIS A 252 -14.95 -1.89 -7.67
C HIS A 252 -16.16 -1.26 -8.38
N LEU A 253 -17.20 -2.05 -8.60
CA LEU A 253 -18.42 -1.55 -9.24
C LEU A 253 -19.10 -0.44 -8.41
N ALA A 254 -19.08 -0.52 -7.09
CA ALA A 254 -19.59 0.53 -6.23
C ALA A 254 -18.76 1.82 -6.33
N LEU A 255 -17.43 1.71 -6.38
CA LEU A 255 -16.50 2.84 -6.55
C LEU A 255 -16.71 3.54 -7.90
N LEU A 256 -16.85 2.77 -9.00
CA LEU A 256 -17.13 3.34 -10.32
C LEU A 256 -18.45 4.13 -10.35
N ARG A 257 -19.52 3.58 -9.75
CA ARG A 257 -20.80 4.30 -9.64
C ARG A 257 -20.67 5.61 -8.87
N ARG A 258 -19.70 5.72 -7.96
CA ARG A 258 -19.41 6.96 -7.23
C ARG A 258 -18.45 7.90 -7.97
N GLY A 259 -17.93 7.48 -9.15
CA GLY A 259 -16.95 8.25 -9.93
C GLY A 259 -15.59 8.31 -9.22
N VAL A 260 -15.20 7.23 -8.55
CA VAL A 260 -13.83 7.04 -8.00
C VAL A 260 -12.97 6.44 -9.10
N ASP A 261 -11.73 6.95 -9.27
CA ASP A 261 -10.71 6.31 -10.11
C ASP A 261 -10.37 4.94 -9.50
N SER A 262 -10.95 3.89 -10.06
CA SER A 262 -10.81 2.52 -9.57
C SER A 262 -10.40 1.57 -10.69
N THR A 263 -9.31 0.85 -10.47
CA THR A 263 -8.80 -0.20 -11.36
C THR A 263 -9.06 -1.56 -10.70
N LEU A 264 -9.57 -2.52 -11.47
CA LEU A 264 -9.72 -3.92 -11.05
C LEU A 264 -8.88 -4.84 -11.92
N ARG A 265 -8.17 -5.77 -11.28
CA ARG A 265 -7.50 -6.89 -11.93
C ARG A 265 -7.95 -8.20 -11.28
N VAL A 266 -8.36 -9.16 -12.09
CA VAL A 266 -8.54 -10.55 -11.67
C VAL A 266 -7.57 -11.38 -12.51
N VAL A 267 -6.64 -12.06 -11.85
CA VAL A 267 -5.52 -12.74 -12.50
C VAL A 267 -5.40 -14.17 -12.02
N GLY A 268 -4.80 -15.04 -12.82
CA GLY A 268 -4.60 -16.44 -12.43
C GLY A 268 -3.75 -16.56 -11.17
N GLY A 269 -4.29 -17.18 -10.11
CA GLY A 269 -3.57 -17.39 -8.85
C GLY A 269 -4.47 -17.69 -7.66
N ARG A 270 -3.83 -18.04 -6.54
CA ARG A 270 -4.47 -18.38 -5.26
C ARG A 270 -4.11 -17.37 -4.19
N HIS A 271 -4.73 -17.47 -3.01
CA HIS A 271 -4.44 -16.63 -1.83
C HIS A 271 -3.09 -16.98 -1.21
N GLU A 272 -2.01 -16.60 -1.88
CA GLU A 272 -0.64 -17.00 -1.53
C GLU A 272 0.41 -15.98 -1.96
N TRP A 273 1.59 -16.06 -1.37
CA TRP A 273 2.71 -15.15 -1.65
C TRP A 273 3.17 -15.15 -3.10
N ALA A 274 3.05 -16.27 -3.83
CA ALA A 274 3.39 -16.34 -5.25
C ALA A 274 2.57 -15.34 -6.08
N LEU A 275 1.28 -15.19 -5.76
CA LEU A 275 0.40 -14.20 -6.38
C LEU A 275 0.82 -12.78 -6.01
N TRP A 276 0.89 -12.47 -4.72
CA TRP A 276 1.12 -11.10 -4.24
C TRP A 276 2.49 -10.56 -4.63
N LYS A 277 3.52 -11.41 -4.60
CA LYS A 277 4.86 -11.07 -5.09
C LYS A 277 4.86 -10.70 -6.59
N ARG A 278 4.12 -11.45 -7.41
CA ARG A 278 3.99 -11.19 -8.85
C ARG A 278 3.22 -9.91 -9.13
N GLU A 279 2.12 -9.67 -8.41
CA GLU A 279 1.22 -8.56 -8.68
C GLU A 279 1.67 -7.24 -8.02
N LEU A 280 2.64 -7.25 -7.12
CA LEU A 280 3.19 -6.05 -6.52
C LEU A 280 3.81 -5.12 -7.57
N GLY A 281 4.59 -5.65 -8.52
CA GLY A 281 5.20 -4.85 -9.60
C GLY A 281 4.17 -4.07 -10.43
N PRO A 282 3.16 -4.73 -11.02
CA PRO A 282 2.05 -4.06 -11.70
C PRO A 282 1.32 -3.01 -10.84
N ALA A 283 1.12 -3.29 -9.55
CA ALA A 283 0.49 -2.36 -8.63
C ALA A 283 1.35 -1.10 -8.39
N LEU A 284 2.66 -1.26 -8.26
CA LEU A 284 3.61 -0.14 -8.15
C LEU A 284 3.67 0.69 -9.44
N ALA A 285 3.65 0.05 -10.61
CA ALA A 285 3.59 0.75 -11.89
C ALA A 285 2.29 1.57 -12.06
N TRP A 286 1.16 1.04 -11.57
CA TRP A 286 -0.10 1.79 -11.50
C TRP A 286 -0.03 2.96 -10.53
N LEU A 287 0.69 2.80 -9.40
CA LEU A 287 0.84 3.83 -8.39
C LEU A 287 1.71 5.01 -8.86
N ALA A 288 2.77 4.75 -9.61
CA ALA A 288 3.81 5.71 -9.95
C ALA A 288 3.29 7.07 -10.48
N PRO A 289 2.38 7.13 -11.49
CA PRO A 289 1.87 8.40 -12.01
C PRO A 289 0.93 9.13 -11.03
N ARG A 290 0.63 8.53 -9.88
CA ARG A 290 -0.25 9.08 -8.84
C ARG A 290 0.51 9.59 -7.63
N LEU A 291 1.85 9.41 -7.61
CA LEU A 291 2.73 9.93 -6.58
C LEU A 291 3.32 11.27 -7.01
N ASP A 292 3.31 12.24 -6.11
CA ASP A 292 3.93 13.54 -6.30
C ASP A 292 5.02 13.77 -5.26
N ALA A 293 6.27 13.77 -5.71
CA ALA A 293 7.46 14.01 -4.91
C ALA A 293 7.71 15.51 -4.63
N THR A 294 6.96 16.39 -5.29
CA THR A 294 7.16 17.85 -5.21
C THR A 294 6.16 18.54 -4.31
N CYS A 295 5.11 17.84 -3.90
CA CYS A 295 4.07 18.40 -3.05
C CYS A 295 4.59 18.68 -1.63
N GLY A 296 4.08 19.75 -1.01
CA GLY A 296 4.55 20.22 0.30
C GLY A 296 5.77 21.16 0.23
N GLN A 297 6.28 21.43 -0.97
CA GLN A 297 7.33 22.45 -1.14
C GLN A 297 6.70 23.85 -1.26
N PRO A 298 7.32 24.89 -0.68
CA PRO A 298 6.95 26.26 -1.02
C PRO A 298 7.18 26.43 -2.53
N VAL A 299 6.14 26.86 -3.24
CA VAL A 299 6.28 27.24 -4.66
C VAL A 299 7.44 28.23 -4.73
N ALA A 300 8.55 27.84 -5.37
CA ALA A 300 9.66 28.76 -5.62
C ALA A 300 9.06 29.98 -6.33
N ALA A 301 9.13 31.13 -5.68
CA ALA A 301 8.64 32.36 -6.26
C ALA A 301 9.27 32.51 -7.64
N ALA A 302 8.44 32.52 -8.69
CA ALA A 302 8.90 32.76 -10.04
C ALA A 302 9.72 34.06 -9.98
N LYS A 303 11.01 33.99 -10.24
CA LYS A 303 11.83 35.18 -10.45
C LYS A 303 11.22 35.90 -11.64
N THR A 304 10.37 36.87 -11.37
CA THR A 304 9.99 37.86 -12.37
C THR A 304 11.27 38.59 -12.71
N GLY A 305 11.92 38.18 -13.78
CA GLY A 305 13.00 38.95 -14.41
C GLY A 305 12.38 40.24 -14.85
N ALA A 306 12.58 41.29 -14.10
CA ALA A 306 12.51 42.65 -14.61
C ALA A 306 13.73 42.79 -15.51
N ALA A 307 13.48 42.83 -16.82
CA ALA A 307 14.44 43.36 -17.74
C ALA A 307 14.35 44.90 -17.67
N ASP A 308 15.43 45.50 -17.23
CA ASP A 308 15.72 46.91 -17.47
C ASP A 308 16.21 47.11 -18.90
#